data_6e77754b6d8209166b608a54e71c0b54
#
_entry.id   6e77754b6d8209166b608a54e71c0b54
#
_cell.length_a   1.000
_cell.length_b   1.000
_cell.length_c   1.000
_cell.angle_alpha   90.00
_cell.angle_beta   90.00
_cell.angle_gamma   90.00
#
_symmetry.space_group_name_H-M   'P 1'
#
loop_
_entity.id
_entity.type
_entity.pdbx_description
1 polymer ?
#
loop_
_entity_poly.entity_id
_entity_poly.type
_entity_poly.pdbx_seq_one_letter_code
_entity_poly.pdbx_strand_id
1 'polypeptide(L)'
;MDVSQYLEIFIDESAEHLQTLSDCIMELEKEPDNKDVINEIFRAAHSLKGMAGTMGFKRMQHLTHDMENVFQEVRSEKIQVDSQMIDLLFKCLDAIDGYLENIKATSDEGEEDNEVIIKELNNFLAKANGEAGATCRNRKRSSGADRQWRPQTVSSD
;
A
#
# COMPACT_ATOMS: atom_id res chain seq x y z
N MET A 1 -0.74 32.59 3.94
CA MET A 1 -0.04 31.49 4.63
C MET A 1 1.17 31.10 3.80
N ASP A 2 2.33 31.02 4.41
CA ASP A 2 3.49 30.68 3.63
C ASP A 2 3.71 29.17 3.61
N VAL A 3 4.67 28.73 2.78
CA VAL A 3 4.92 27.30 2.56
C VAL A 3 5.27 26.58 3.85
N SER A 4 6.02 27.23 4.75
CA SER A 4 6.43 26.57 5.99
C SER A 4 5.25 26.26 6.91
N GLN A 5 4.22 27.10 6.90
CA GLN A 5 3.01 26.82 7.69
C GLN A 5 2.24 25.65 7.12
N TYR A 6 2.11 25.55 5.82
CA TYR A 6 1.49 24.40 5.18
C TYR A 6 2.27 23.13 5.47
N LEU A 7 3.58 23.24 5.46
CA LEU A 7 4.45 22.11 5.69
C LEU A 7 4.31 21.60 7.13
N GLU A 8 4.24 22.50 8.11
CA GLU A 8 4.02 22.12 9.50
C GLU A 8 2.71 21.37 9.68
N ILE A 9 1.65 21.89 9.08
CA ILE A 9 0.34 21.25 9.15
C ILE A 9 0.40 19.86 8.51
N PHE A 10 1.04 19.76 7.35
CA PHE A 10 1.20 18.49 6.67
C PHE A 10 1.91 17.47 7.55
N ILE A 11 3.01 17.88 8.17
CA ILE A 11 3.81 16.99 9.03
C ILE A 11 2.98 16.52 10.22
N ASP A 12 2.28 17.44 10.88
CA ASP A 12 1.48 17.11 12.06
C ASP A 12 0.35 16.16 11.73
N GLU A 13 -0.39 16.45 10.65
CA GLU A 13 -1.52 15.60 10.27
C GLU A 13 -1.06 14.25 9.75
N SER A 14 0.05 14.24 9.01
CA SER A 14 0.59 12.97 8.54
C SER A 14 1.05 12.10 9.70
N ALA A 15 1.64 12.69 10.72
CA ALA A 15 2.06 11.94 11.91
C ALA A 15 0.84 11.32 12.60
N GLU A 16 -0.27 12.05 12.68
CA GLU A 16 -1.49 11.52 13.26
C GLU A 16 -2.04 10.34 12.46
N HIS A 17 -2.04 10.46 11.14
CA HIS A 17 -2.50 9.36 10.28
C HIS A 17 -1.60 8.15 10.40
N LEU A 18 -0.28 8.36 10.52
CA LEU A 18 0.65 7.25 10.73
C LEU A 18 0.37 6.54 12.05
N GLN A 19 0.08 7.30 13.10
CA GLN A 19 -0.24 6.70 14.39
C GLN A 19 -1.54 5.89 14.29
N THR A 20 -2.55 6.43 13.63
CA THR A 20 -3.81 5.72 13.40
C THR A 20 -3.56 4.43 12.62
N LEU A 21 -2.75 4.49 11.56
CA LEU A 21 -2.42 3.32 10.77
C LEU A 21 -1.71 2.26 11.61
N SER A 22 -0.75 2.68 12.41
CA SER A 22 0.01 1.77 13.27
C SER A 22 -0.93 1.05 14.25
N ASP A 23 -1.77 1.81 14.92
CA ASP A 23 -2.73 1.25 15.89
C ASP A 23 -3.70 0.29 15.22
N CYS A 24 -4.21 0.68 14.06
CA CYS A 24 -5.17 -0.15 13.32
C CYS A 24 -4.53 -1.42 12.78
N ILE A 25 -3.29 -1.34 12.31
CA ILE A 25 -2.59 -2.53 11.80
C ILE A 25 -2.34 -3.52 12.95
N MET A 26 -2.00 -3.02 14.13
CA MET A 26 -1.84 -3.88 15.30
C MET A 26 -3.16 -4.55 15.68
N GLU A 27 -4.25 -3.81 15.59
CA GLU A 27 -5.57 -4.38 15.84
C GLU A 27 -5.95 -5.40 14.78
N LEU A 28 -5.63 -5.10 13.53
CA LEU A 28 -5.90 -5.99 12.42
C LEU A 28 -5.16 -7.32 12.55
N GLU A 29 -3.96 -7.27 13.13
CA GLU A 29 -3.20 -8.49 13.39
C GLU A 29 -3.97 -9.44 14.30
N LYS A 30 -4.67 -8.89 15.27
CA LYS A 30 -5.48 -9.67 16.21
C LYS A 30 -6.82 -10.09 15.63
N GLU A 31 -7.40 -9.24 14.81
CA GLU A 31 -8.72 -9.46 14.22
C GLU A 31 -8.70 -9.16 12.73
N PRO A 32 -8.14 -10.07 11.92
CA PRO A 32 -7.96 -9.81 10.48
C PRO A 32 -9.24 -9.56 9.70
N ASP A 33 -10.38 -9.97 10.25
CA ASP A 33 -11.68 -9.79 9.59
C ASP A 33 -12.43 -8.55 10.02
N ASN A 34 -11.84 -7.73 10.89
CA ASN A 34 -12.55 -6.57 11.44
C ASN A 34 -12.70 -5.49 10.36
N LYS A 35 -13.90 -5.39 9.81
CA LYS A 35 -14.18 -4.49 8.70
C LYS A 35 -14.06 -3.02 9.08
N ASP A 36 -14.40 -2.67 10.31
CA ASP A 36 -14.27 -1.29 10.78
C ASP A 36 -12.81 -0.86 10.78
N VAL A 37 -11.92 -1.74 11.25
CA VAL A 37 -10.49 -1.47 11.26
C VAL A 37 -9.96 -1.35 9.84
N ILE A 38 -10.37 -2.27 8.95
CA ILE A 38 -9.96 -2.25 7.55
C ILE A 38 -10.37 -0.93 6.89
N ASN A 39 -11.60 -0.49 7.14
CA ASN A 39 -12.09 0.78 6.60
C ASN A 39 -11.31 1.98 7.14
N GLU A 40 -10.95 1.93 8.42
CA GLU A 40 -10.16 2.98 9.05
C GLU A 40 -8.79 3.10 8.40
N ILE A 41 -8.13 1.95 8.16
CA ILE A 41 -6.82 1.92 7.49
C ILE A 41 -6.94 2.49 6.09
N PHE A 42 -7.98 2.09 5.36
CA PHE A 42 -8.20 2.58 4.00
C PHE A 42 -8.34 4.09 4.00
N ARG A 43 -9.15 4.63 4.92
CA ARG A 43 -9.38 6.08 5.00
C ARG A 43 -8.10 6.85 5.35
N ALA A 44 -7.32 6.33 6.30
CA ALA A 44 -6.08 6.99 6.69
C ALA A 44 -5.07 7.01 5.54
N ALA A 45 -4.94 5.88 4.83
CA ALA A 45 -4.05 5.81 3.67
C ALA A 45 -4.51 6.76 2.57
N HIS A 46 -5.82 6.83 2.34
CA HIS A 46 -6.39 7.74 1.34
C HIS A 46 -6.08 9.20 1.68
N SER A 47 -6.23 9.57 2.95
CA SER A 47 -5.93 10.93 3.40
C SER A 47 -4.45 11.27 3.23
N LEU A 48 -3.57 10.34 3.60
CA LEU A 48 -2.13 10.54 3.41
C LEU A 48 -1.79 10.73 1.93
N LYS A 49 -2.38 9.90 1.08
CA LYS A 49 -2.15 10.00 -0.36
C LYS A 49 -2.56 11.38 -0.88
N GLY A 50 -3.75 11.84 -0.48
CA GLY A 50 -4.25 13.15 -0.91
C GLY A 50 -3.37 14.28 -0.44
N MET A 51 -2.94 14.23 0.82
CA MET A 51 -2.09 15.27 1.38
C MET A 51 -0.71 15.30 0.70
N ALA A 52 -0.12 14.13 0.50
CA ALA A 52 1.18 14.04 -0.18
C ALA A 52 1.09 14.57 -1.60
N GLY A 53 0.00 14.24 -2.30
CA GLY A 53 -0.22 14.73 -3.65
C GLY A 53 -0.36 16.24 -3.71
N THR A 54 -1.12 16.82 -2.77
CA THR A 54 -1.29 18.27 -2.70
C THR A 54 0.02 18.99 -2.46
N MET A 55 0.90 18.41 -1.65
CA MET A 55 2.20 19.00 -1.36
C MET A 55 3.27 18.69 -2.40
N GLY A 56 2.95 17.83 -3.36
CA GLY A 56 3.90 17.46 -4.41
C GLY A 56 4.91 16.40 -4.04
N PHE A 57 4.69 15.66 -2.96
CA PHE A 57 5.57 14.59 -2.54
C PHE A 57 5.18 13.30 -3.26
N LYS A 58 5.71 13.14 -4.47
CA LYS A 58 5.28 12.08 -5.38
C LYS A 58 5.63 10.68 -4.93
N ARG A 59 6.78 10.52 -4.27
CA ARG A 59 7.20 9.22 -3.77
C ARG A 59 6.30 8.74 -2.64
N MET A 60 6.03 9.65 -1.71
CA MET A 60 5.12 9.35 -0.60
C MET A 60 3.71 9.07 -1.13
N GLN A 61 3.28 9.88 -2.11
CA GLN A 61 1.98 9.68 -2.75
C GLN A 61 1.89 8.30 -3.41
N HIS A 62 2.93 7.91 -4.12
CA HIS A 62 2.95 6.62 -4.82
C HIS A 62 2.85 5.46 -3.84
N LEU A 63 3.63 5.50 -2.77
CA LEU A 63 3.62 4.44 -1.78
C LEU A 63 2.26 4.33 -1.09
N THR A 64 1.69 5.45 -0.68
CA THR A 64 0.39 5.45 -0.02
C THR A 64 -0.73 5.04 -0.98
N HIS A 65 -0.59 5.39 -2.26
CA HIS A 65 -1.53 4.95 -3.29
C HIS A 65 -1.54 3.44 -3.43
N ASP A 66 -0.36 2.83 -3.45
CA ASP A 66 -0.27 1.38 -3.56
C ASP A 66 -0.81 0.69 -2.32
N MET A 67 -0.59 1.26 -1.14
CA MET A 67 -1.22 0.76 0.09
C MET A 67 -2.74 0.82 0.00
N GLU A 68 -3.24 1.95 -0.48
CA GLU A 68 -4.68 2.13 -0.64
C GLU A 68 -5.27 1.06 -1.58
N ASN A 69 -4.56 0.77 -2.67
CA ASN A 69 -4.99 -0.24 -3.63
C ASN A 69 -5.09 -1.62 -2.98
N VAL A 70 -4.11 -1.98 -2.15
CA VAL A 70 -4.16 -3.26 -1.44
C VAL A 70 -5.38 -3.31 -0.52
N PHE A 71 -5.62 -2.23 0.23
CA PHE A 71 -6.76 -2.22 1.15
C PHE A 71 -8.10 -2.14 0.44
N GLN A 72 -8.13 -1.59 -0.77
CA GLN A 72 -9.33 -1.65 -1.58
C GLN A 72 -9.70 -3.11 -1.87
N GLU A 73 -8.72 -3.94 -2.18
CA GLU A 73 -8.95 -5.35 -2.43
C GLU A 73 -9.26 -6.12 -1.15
N VAL A 74 -8.66 -5.73 -0.02
CA VAL A 74 -9.01 -6.31 1.27
C VAL A 74 -10.47 -6.00 1.61
N ARG A 75 -10.90 -4.76 1.39
CA ARG A 75 -12.29 -4.36 1.62
C ARG A 75 -13.26 -5.15 0.76
N SER A 76 -12.87 -5.46 -0.47
CA SER A 76 -13.68 -6.23 -1.41
C SER A 76 -13.60 -7.73 -1.16
N GLU A 77 -12.86 -8.13 -0.14
CA GLU A 77 -12.68 -9.54 0.27
C GLU A 77 -11.97 -10.38 -0.80
N LYS A 78 -11.21 -9.75 -1.67
CA LYS A 78 -10.40 -10.45 -2.67
C LYS A 78 -9.05 -10.88 -2.11
N ILE A 79 -8.56 -10.19 -1.10
CA ILE A 79 -7.31 -10.51 -0.41
C ILE A 79 -7.63 -10.66 1.06
N GLN A 80 -7.08 -11.71 1.67
CA GLN A 80 -7.21 -11.89 3.11
C GLN A 80 -5.93 -11.41 3.79
N VAL A 81 -6.11 -10.81 4.97
CA VAL A 81 -4.98 -10.34 5.76
C VAL A 81 -4.28 -11.52 6.40
N ASP A 82 -2.96 -11.61 6.21
CA ASP A 82 -2.14 -12.64 6.84
C ASP A 82 -0.91 -11.98 7.46
N SER A 83 -0.06 -12.78 8.12
CA SER A 83 1.10 -12.24 8.81
C SER A 83 2.10 -11.60 7.84
N GLN A 84 2.19 -12.12 6.62
CA GLN A 84 3.04 -11.54 5.60
C GLN A 84 2.61 -10.13 5.23
N MET A 85 1.30 -9.93 5.08
CA MET A 85 0.76 -8.60 4.79
C MET A 85 1.00 -7.65 5.97
N ILE A 86 0.80 -8.11 7.19
CA ILE A 86 1.03 -7.28 8.38
C ILE A 86 2.48 -6.81 8.42
N ASP A 87 3.44 -7.71 8.19
CA ASP A 87 4.86 -7.34 8.16
C ASP A 87 5.14 -6.31 7.08
N LEU A 88 4.55 -6.50 5.90
CA LEU A 88 4.73 -5.56 4.80
C LEU A 88 4.15 -4.19 5.14
N LEU A 89 2.99 -4.17 5.80
CA LEU A 89 2.37 -2.90 6.17
C LEU A 89 3.22 -2.11 7.16
N PHE A 90 3.86 -2.79 8.12
CA PHE A 90 4.78 -2.11 9.02
C PHE A 90 6.00 -1.56 8.27
N LYS A 91 6.48 -2.26 7.26
CA LYS A 91 7.55 -1.74 6.40
C LYS A 91 7.10 -0.48 5.67
N CYS A 92 5.84 -0.47 5.21
CA CYS A 92 5.28 0.72 4.56
C CYS A 92 5.25 1.91 5.52
N LEU A 93 4.84 1.67 6.77
CA LEU A 93 4.80 2.75 7.76
C LEU A 93 6.21 3.30 8.04
N ASP A 94 7.19 2.41 8.14
CA ASP A 94 8.59 2.84 8.33
C ASP A 94 9.07 3.69 7.17
N ALA A 95 8.70 3.31 5.94
CA ALA A 95 9.08 4.07 4.75
C ALA A 95 8.43 5.45 4.74
N ILE A 96 7.14 5.51 5.08
CA ILE A 96 6.43 6.80 5.14
C ILE A 96 7.04 7.67 6.23
N ASP A 97 7.35 7.09 7.38
CA ASP A 97 8.01 7.82 8.46
C ASP A 97 9.36 8.36 8.01
N GLY A 98 10.11 7.58 7.22
CA GLY A 98 11.36 8.03 6.63
C GLY A 98 11.17 9.25 5.74
N TYR A 99 10.13 9.24 4.91
CA TYR A 99 9.81 10.42 4.09
C TYR A 99 9.50 11.62 4.98
N LEU A 100 8.73 11.43 6.05
CA LEU A 100 8.39 12.53 6.96
C LEU A 100 9.62 13.07 7.67
N GLU A 101 10.54 12.22 8.09
CA GLU A 101 11.77 12.67 8.73
C GLU A 101 12.60 13.51 7.77
N ASN A 102 12.69 13.12 6.51
CA ASN A 102 13.38 13.91 5.50
C ASN A 102 12.69 15.25 5.28
N ILE A 103 11.37 15.26 5.25
CA ILE A 103 10.60 16.49 5.08
C ILE A 103 10.84 17.44 6.26
N LYS A 104 10.87 16.90 7.48
CA LYS A 104 11.16 17.71 8.66
C LYS A 104 12.55 18.34 8.60
N ALA A 105 13.53 17.59 8.10
CA ALA A 105 14.91 18.04 8.08
C ALA A 105 15.23 18.96 6.90
N THR A 106 14.66 18.67 5.72
CA THR A 106 15.07 19.36 4.49
C THR A 106 13.92 19.94 3.66
N SER A 107 12.69 19.79 4.14
CA SER A 107 11.46 20.19 3.41
C SER A 107 11.26 19.39 2.13
N ASP A 108 11.92 18.25 1.99
CA ASP A 108 11.80 17.37 0.84
C ASP A 108 11.78 15.90 1.30
N GLU A 109 11.03 15.07 0.58
CA GLU A 109 10.87 13.66 0.96
C GLU A 109 12.11 12.82 0.75
N GLY A 110 13.09 13.31 0.00
CA GLY A 110 14.29 12.55 -0.32
C GLY A 110 14.15 11.82 -1.63
N GLU A 111 15.09 10.91 -1.90
CA GLU A 111 15.13 10.23 -3.20
C GLU A 111 14.91 8.72 -3.10
N GLU A 112 14.53 8.23 -1.94
CA GLU A 112 14.28 6.80 -1.77
C GLU A 112 12.94 6.43 -2.38
N ASP A 113 12.93 5.57 -3.39
CA ASP A 113 11.70 5.17 -4.08
C ASP A 113 10.98 4.02 -3.40
N ASN A 114 11.66 3.31 -2.51
CA ASN A 114 11.09 2.15 -1.81
C ASN A 114 10.53 1.11 -2.78
N GLU A 115 11.28 0.84 -3.85
CA GLU A 115 10.85 -0.04 -4.92
C GLU A 115 10.54 -1.45 -4.45
N VAL A 116 11.31 -1.96 -3.49
CA VAL A 116 11.10 -3.31 -2.98
C VAL A 116 9.73 -3.43 -2.30
N ILE A 117 9.40 -2.42 -1.48
CA ILE A 117 8.12 -2.40 -0.78
C ILE A 117 6.96 -2.27 -1.77
N ILE A 118 7.10 -1.36 -2.73
CA ILE A 118 6.08 -1.15 -3.76
C ILE A 118 5.87 -2.43 -4.57
N LYS A 119 6.97 -3.12 -4.90
CA LYS A 119 6.88 -4.37 -5.63
C LYS A 119 6.14 -5.44 -4.82
N GLU A 120 6.40 -5.52 -3.53
CA GLU A 120 5.69 -6.46 -2.66
C GLU A 120 4.20 -6.14 -2.58
N LEU A 121 3.85 -4.85 -2.49
CA LEU A 121 2.45 -4.43 -2.50
C LEU A 121 1.76 -4.84 -3.80
N ASN A 122 2.43 -4.63 -4.92
CA ASN A 122 1.89 -4.99 -6.22
C ASN A 122 1.78 -6.50 -6.40
N ASN A 123 2.64 -7.27 -5.75
CA ASN A 123 2.53 -8.72 -5.76
C ASN A 123 1.25 -9.19 -5.07
N PHE A 124 0.86 -8.56 -3.98
CA PHE A 124 -0.42 -8.87 -3.35
C PHE A 124 -1.60 -8.56 -4.26
N LEU A 125 -1.51 -7.44 -4.97
CA LEU A 125 -2.55 -7.08 -5.94
C LEU A 125 -2.62 -8.07 -7.09
N ALA A 126 -1.47 -8.50 -7.59
CA ALA A 126 -1.40 -9.46 -8.67
C ALA A 126 -1.99 -10.81 -8.25
N LYS A 127 -1.74 -11.22 -7.02
CA LYS A 127 -2.32 -12.44 -6.47
C LYS A 127 -3.84 -12.37 -6.48
N ALA A 128 -4.41 -11.26 -6.03
CA ALA A 128 -5.85 -11.08 -6.00
C ALA A 128 -6.44 -11.17 -7.39
N ASN A 129 -5.81 -10.47 -8.33
CA ASN A 129 -6.29 -10.46 -9.71
C ASN A 129 -6.05 -11.81 -10.40
N GLY A 130 -4.93 -12.43 -10.11
CA GLY A 130 -4.60 -13.73 -10.68
C GLY A 130 -5.52 -14.82 -10.17
N GLU A 131 -5.86 -14.80 -8.90
CA GLU A 131 -6.76 -15.78 -8.34
C GLU A 131 -8.19 -15.60 -8.89
N ALA A 132 -8.58 -14.37 -9.12
CA ALA A 132 -9.86 -14.09 -9.73
C ALA A 132 -9.89 -14.61 -11.16
N GLY A 133 -8.73 -14.67 -11.82
CA GLY A 133 -8.64 -15.17 -13.18
C GLY A 133 -8.19 -16.59 -13.27
N ALA A 134 -7.39 -17.06 -12.34
CA ALA A 134 -6.70 -18.31 -12.47
C ALA A 134 -7.46 -19.46 -11.98
N THR A 135 -8.37 -19.36 -11.41
CA THR A 135 -8.96 -20.56 -11.19
C THR A 135 -9.36 -21.01 -12.50
N CYS A 136 -8.39 -20.66 -13.06
CA CYS A 136 -8.13 -20.88 -14.23
C CYS A 136 -6.86 -21.17 -14.61
N ARG A 137 -6.25 -21.24 -14.56
CA ARG A 137 -5.21 -21.10 -15.11
C ARG A 137 -4.35 -21.47 -14.60
N ASN A 138 -3.60 -21.85 -14.68
CA ASN A 138 -2.70 -21.64 -14.74
C ASN A 138 -2.19 -22.01 -14.49
N ARG A 139 -2.36 -22.54 -14.59
CA ARG A 139 -1.92 -22.35 -15.02
C ARG A 139 -1.20 -22.48 -15.15
N LYS A 140 -1.54 -23.01 -15.30
CA LYS A 140 -0.92 -22.67 -16.05
C LYS A 140 -0.25 -22.92 -15.86
N ARG A 141 -0.66 -23.15 -15.79
CA ARG A 141 -0.22 -23.03 -16.24
C ARG A 141 0.26 -23.51 -15.99
N SER A 142 0.12 -24.42 -16.15
CA SER A 142 0.32 -24.20 -16.45
C SER A 142 0.79 -24.48 -16.45
N SER A 143 0.53 -25.33 -16.63
CA SER A 143 0.62 -24.88 -17.18
C SER A 143 1.14 -24.73 -17.47
N GLY A 144 0.82 -25.77 -17.43
CA GLY A 144 0.91 -24.95 -18.37
C GLY A 144 1.39 -24.65 -18.45
N ALA A 145 1.09 -25.41 -18.72
CA ALA A 145 1.26 -24.47 -19.22
C ALA A 145 1.58 -23.93 -19.16
N ASP A 146 1.16 -24.16 -18.90
CA ASP A 146 1.25 -23.12 -19.20
C ASP A 146 1.88 -22.62 -19.09
N ARG A 147 1.48 -22.89 -19.06
CA ARG A 147 1.75 -21.98 -19.39
C ARG A 147 2.29 -21.27 -19.44
N GLN A 148 1.76 -21.65 -19.45
CA GLN A 148 1.91 -20.60 -19.76
C GLN A 148 2.24 -19.80 -19.79
N TRP A 149 2.03 -20.45 -19.98
CA TRP A 149 2.06 -19.42 -20.27
C TRP A 149 2.31 -19.09 -20.42
N ARG A 150 1.68 -18.82 -20.48
CA ARG A 150 1.61 -18.03 -21.07
C ARG A 150 1.71 -17.37 -21.20
N PRO A 151 1.16 -18.00 -21.36
CA PRO A 151 1.10 -17.02 -21.73
C PRO A 151 1.21 -16.64 -21.82
N GLN A 152 0.45 -16.63 -21.91
CA GLN A 152 0.38 -16.01 -22.34
C GLN A 152 0.37 -15.69 -22.52
N THR A 153 -0.07 -16.27 -22.69
CA THR A 153 -0.18 -15.75 -23.10
C THR A 153 -0.12 -15.73 -23.18
N VAL A 154 -0.63 -16.37 -23.55
CA VAL A 154 -0.63 -15.95 -23.94
C VAL A 154 -0.71 -15.92 -23.84
N SER A 155 -1.16 -16.38 -23.60
CA SER A 155 -1.28 -16.00 -23.81
C SER A 155 -1.16 -16.05 -23.64
N SER A 156 -1.53 -16.62 -23.81
CA SER A 156 -1.47 -16.16 -24.00
C SER A 156 -1.26 -16.17 -23.84
N ASP A 157 -1.61 -16.74 -23.77
CA ASP A 157 -1.44 -16.26 -23.86
C ASP A 157 -1.22 -16.19 -23.75
#